data_0eb7ea15f95ea6892744b868afd87162
#
_entry.id   0eb7ea15f95ea6892744b868afd87162
#
_cell.length_a   1.000
_cell.length_b   1.000
_cell.length_c   1.000
_cell.angle_alpha   90.00
_cell.angle_beta   90.00
_cell.angle_gamma   90.00
#
_symmetry.space_group_name_H-M   'P 1'
#
loop_
_entity.id
_entity.type
_entity.pdbx_description
1 polymer ?
#
loop_
_entity_poly.entity_id
_entity_poly.type
_entity_poly.pdbx_seq_one_letter_code
_entity_poly.pdbx_strand_id
1 'polypeptide(L)'
;MQGLKKNSLISHIWISFFAMSLLILAGCQAAKPPGLTPEQIAALQEQGFKLTDNGWEFGLANKVLFDSDVRELNPSGVQRVQKIGRALANVGIHHMRVDGHTDSIGEDGYNQQLSLERASAVADALAAIGIPRANIDVRGRGKLEPVADNHTPKGRAENRRVSMIVTAP
;
A
#
# COMPACT_ATOMS: atom_id res chain seq x y z
N MET A 1 43.37 -71.44 9.73
CA MET A 1 43.13 -70.35 8.79
C MET A 1 41.65 -70.07 8.71
N GLN A 2 41.14 -69.26 9.62
CA GLN A 2 39.75 -68.69 9.56
C GLN A 2 39.73 -67.42 10.39
N GLY A 3 39.78 -66.32 9.76
CA GLY A 3 39.69 -65.06 10.42
C GLY A 3 39.88 -63.89 9.44
N LEU A 4 38.80 -63.53 8.68
CA LEU A 4 38.71 -62.26 7.96
C LEU A 4 37.40 -62.23 7.17
N LYS A 5 36.26 -62.17 7.85
CA LYS A 5 34.97 -61.84 7.17
C LYS A 5 33.98 -61.06 8.07
N LYS A 6 34.40 -60.48 9.21
CA LYS A 6 33.48 -59.82 10.14
C LYS A 6 33.47 -58.29 10.04
N ASN A 7 34.41 -57.67 9.34
CA ASN A 7 34.52 -56.19 9.34
C ASN A 7 33.81 -55.50 8.17
N SER A 8 33.35 -56.25 7.15
CA SER A 8 32.68 -55.65 5.98
C SER A 8 31.20 -55.28 6.24
N LEU A 9 30.49 -56.07 7.07
CA LEU A 9 29.08 -55.80 7.35
C LEU A 9 28.88 -54.58 8.24
N ILE A 10 29.78 -54.32 9.18
CA ILE A 10 29.64 -53.19 10.13
C ILE A 10 29.87 -51.84 9.40
N SER A 11 30.79 -51.85 8.40
CA SER A 11 31.09 -50.63 7.63
C SER A 11 29.89 -50.17 6.78
N HIS A 12 29.12 -51.09 6.21
CA HIS A 12 27.95 -50.74 5.38
C HIS A 12 26.75 -50.24 6.24
N ILE A 13 26.62 -50.71 7.48
CA ILE A 13 25.55 -50.26 8.40
C ILE A 13 25.81 -48.82 8.84
N TRP A 14 27.02 -48.43 9.12
CA TRP A 14 27.38 -47.05 9.50
C TRP A 14 27.21 -46.03 8.37
N ILE A 15 27.53 -46.43 7.13
CA ILE A 15 27.36 -45.59 5.94
C ILE A 15 25.86 -45.36 5.65
N SER A 16 25.00 -46.36 5.83
CA SER A 16 23.57 -46.24 5.62
C SER A 16 22.88 -45.34 6.69
N PHE A 17 23.36 -45.39 7.94
CA PHE A 17 22.82 -44.50 9.00
C PHE A 17 23.27 -43.06 8.81
N PHE A 18 24.47 -42.82 8.29
CA PHE A 18 24.94 -41.45 8.02
C PHE A 18 24.24 -40.78 6.82
N ALA A 19 23.89 -41.58 5.80
CA ALA A 19 23.14 -41.08 4.64
C ALA A 19 21.66 -40.75 4.96
N MET A 20 21.06 -41.42 5.94
CA MET A 20 19.66 -41.20 6.33
C MET A 20 19.50 -39.99 7.28
N SER A 21 20.57 -39.55 7.93
CA SER A 21 20.53 -38.41 8.85
C SER A 21 20.60 -37.05 8.16
N LEU A 22 20.85 -36.99 6.85
CA LEU A 22 21.01 -35.73 6.11
C LEU A 22 19.72 -35.20 5.45
N LEU A 23 18.60 -35.91 5.64
CA LEU A 23 17.33 -35.60 4.95
C LEU A 23 16.27 -34.88 5.82
N ILE A 24 16.60 -34.46 7.04
CA ILE A 24 15.59 -33.85 7.96
C ILE A 24 15.88 -32.36 8.28
N LEU A 25 16.53 -31.63 7.38
CA LEU A 25 16.70 -30.18 7.51
C LEU A 25 16.03 -29.42 6.35
N ALA A 26 14.89 -29.93 5.85
CA ALA A 26 13.92 -29.10 5.19
C ALA A 26 13.14 -28.34 6.27
N GLY A 27 13.81 -27.39 6.92
CA GLY A 27 13.13 -26.44 7.79
C GLY A 27 12.04 -25.76 6.98
N CYS A 28 10.79 -25.87 7.43
CA CYS A 28 9.72 -25.01 7.00
C CYS A 28 10.15 -23.56 7.32
N GLN A 29 10.82 -22.92 6.39
CA GLN A 29 10.89 -21.47 6.40
C GLN A 29 9.46 -21.01 6.20
N ALA A 30 8.81 -20.59 7.27
CA ALA A 30 7.58 -19.83 7.17
C ALA A 30 7.84 -18.70 6.16
N ALA A 31 7.18 -18.76 5.02
CA ALA A 31 7.33 -17.73 4.00
C ALA A 31 6.97 -16.41 4.68
N LYS A 32 7.96 -15.50 4.77
CA LYS A 32 7.70 -14.12 5.19
C LYS A 32 6.54 -13.62 4.35
N PRO A 33 5.48 -13.02 4.94
CA PRO A 33 4.38 -12.49 4.15
C PRO A 33 4.96 -11.64 3.01
N PRO A 34 4.50 -11.83 1.77
CA PRO A 34 5.07 -11.15 0.64
C PRO A 34 4.89 -9.64 0.82
N GLY A 35 6.00 -8.92 0.96
CA GLY A 35 6.00 -7.47 0.84
C GLY A 35 5.70 -7.07 -0.62
N LEU A 36 5.63 -5.77 -0.89
CA LEU A 36 5.53 -5.29 -2.27
C LEU A 36 6.71 -5.80 -3.10
N THR A 37 6.44 -6.21 -4.34
CA THR A 37 7.49 -6.63 -5.28
C THR A 37 8.32 -5.43 -5.75
N PRO A 38 9.55 -5.64 -6.26
CA PRO A 38 10.34 -4.55 -6.84
C PRO A 38 9.62 -3.81 -7.98
N GLU A 39 8.83 -4.51 -8.79
CA GLU A 39 8.01 -3.94 -9.86
C GLU A 39 6.90 -3.04 -9.30
N GLN A 40 6.21 -3.47 -8.25
CA GLN A 40 5.21 -2.67 -7.56
C GLN A 40 5.82 -1.41 -6.94
N ILE A 41 6.98 -1.53 -6.30
CA ILE A 41 7.70 -0.39 -5.72
C ILE A 41 8.11 0.59 -6.82
N ALA A 42 8.64 0.12 -7.95
CA ALA A 42 8.99 0.96 -9.08
C ALA A 42 7.79 1.72 -9.64
N ALA A 43 6.64 1.04 -9.80
CA ALA A 43 5.40 1.66 -10.25
C ALA A 43 4.90 2.75 -9.28
N LEU A 44 4.96 2.49 -7.97
CA LEU A 44 4.63 3.50 -6.95
C LEU A 44 5.53 4.73 -7.05
N GLN A 45 6.84 4.52 -7.16
CA GLN A 45 7.81 5.61 -7.30
C GLN A 45 7.60 6.43 -8.58
N GLU A 46 7.32 5.76 -9.70
CA GLU A 46 7.03 6.41 -10.99
C GLU A 46 5.78 7.30 -10.91
N GLN A 47 4.74 6.87 -10.17
CA GLN A 47 3.55 7.69 -9.94
C GLN A 47 3.77 8.80 -8.89
N GLY A 48 4.94 8.84 -8.24
CA GLY A 48 5.32 9.87 -7.27
C GLY A 48 4.95 9.54 -5.82
N PHE A 49 4.62 8.28 -5.51
CA PHE A 49 4.45 7.84 -4.13
C PHE A 49 5.78 7.89 -3.37
N LYS A 50 5.70 8.22 -2.09
CA LYS A 50 6.82 8.26 -1.17
C LYS A 50 6.57 7.30 -0.02
N LEU A 51 7.60 6.61 0.43
CA LEU A 51 7.51 5.76 1.61
C LEU A 51 7.44 6.64 2.86
N THR A 52 6.41 6.40 3.68
CA THR A 52 6.14 7.05 4.96
C THR A 52 5.91 5.99 6.04
N ASP A 53 5.72 6.41 7.28
CA ASP A 53 5.34 5.51 8.38
C ASP A 53 3.97 4.84 8.16
N ASN A 54 3.12 5.42 7.32
CA ASN A 54 1.79 4.89 6.96
C ASN A 54 1.81 3.93 5.75
N GLY A 55 2.95 3.74 5.10
CA GLY A 55 3.12 3.02 3.84
C GLY A 55 3.52 3.94 2.68
N TRP A 56 3.31 3.48 1.45
CA TRP A 56 3.55 4.29 0.25
C TRP A 56 2.40 5.28 0.06
N GLU A 57 2.69 6.56 0.22
CA GLU A 57 1.70 7.63 0.19
C GLU A 57 1.92 8.59 -0.98
N PHE A 58 0.82 8.99 -1.63
CA PHE A 58 0.78 10.03 -2.63
C PHE A 58 -0.34 11.03 -2.33
N GLY A 59 0.03 12.27 -2.02
CA GLY A 59 -0.90 13.36 -1.74
C GLY A 59 -1.30 14.12 -2.99
N LEU A 60 -2.59 14.25 -3.23
CA LEU A 60 -3.20 15.04 -4.29
C LEU A 60 -3.81 16.32 -3.69
N ALA A 61 -3.27 17.47 -4.07
CA ALA A 61 -3.82 18.75 -3.62
C ALA A 61 -5.26 18.94 -4.12
N ASN A 62 -6.15 19.42 -3.24
CA ASN A 62 -7.56 19.62 -3.59
C ASN A 62 -7.79 20.48 -4.84
N LYS A 63 -7.01 21.55 -5.01
CA LYS A 63 -7.10 22.45 -6.18
C LYS A 63 -6.86 21.74 -7.53
N VAL A 64 -6.24 20.56 -7.52
CA VAL A 64 -6.00 19.73 -8.71
C VAL A 64 -7.18 18.80 -8.95
N LEU A 65 -7.84 18.38 -7.89
CA LEU A 65 -8.90 17.37 -7.91
C LEU A 65 -10.29 17.95 -8.01
N PHE A 66 -10.53 19.11 -7.35
CA PHE A 66 -11.85 19.69 -7.15
C PHE A 66 -11.87 21.15 -7.57
N ASP A 67 -12.99 21.59 -8.08
CA ASP A 67 -13.26 23.02 -8.22
C ASP A 67 -13.57 23.64 -6.83
N SER A 68 -13.59 24.98 -6.74
CA SER A 68 -13.84 25.66 -5.46
C SER A 68 -15.20 25.25 -4.89
N ASP A 69 -15.19 24.86 -3.61
CA ASP A 69 -16.37 24.48 -2.83
C ASP A 69 -17.18 23.28 -3.36
N VAL A 70 -16.62 22.54 -4.32
CA VAL A 70 -17.23 21.33 -4.91
C VAL A 70 -16.66 20.08 -4.22
N ARG A 71 -17.48 19.05 -4.15
CA ARG A 71 -17.15 17.73 -3.56
C ARG A 71 -16.90 16.66 -4.61
N GLU A 72 -17.39 16.89 -5.83
CA GLU A 72 -17.13 16.02 -6.98
C GLU A 72 -15.79 16.36 -7.62
N LEU A 73 -15.12 15.33 -8.14
CA LEU A 73 -13.89 15.50 -8.91
C LEU A 73 -14.18 16.29 -10.20
N ASN A 74 -13.34 17.26 -10.49
CA ASN A 74 -13.35 17.86 -11.82
C ASN A 74 -12.81 16.89 -12.89
N PRO A 75 -13.05 17.13 -14.18
CA PRO A 75 -12.63 16.20 -15.25
C PRO A 75 -11.12 15.88 -15.24
N SER A 76 -10.28 16.85 -14.93
CA SER A 76 -8.83 16.63 -14.85
C SER A 76 -8.45 15.79 -13.61
N GLY A 77 -9.14 15.97 -12.49
CA GLY A 77 -9.01 15.16 -11.29
C GLY A 77 -9.38 13.70 -11.54
N VAL A 78 -10.51 13.46 -12.20
CA VAL A 78 -10.93 12.09 -12.63
C VAL A 78 -9.84 11.45 -13.46
N GLN A 79 -9.36 12.12 -14.52
CA GLN A 79 -8.32 11.58 -15.41
C GLN A 79 -7.04 11.25 -14.65
N ARG A 80 -6.61 12.13 -13.74
CA ARG A 80 -5.39 11.94 -12.94
C ARG A 80 -5.52 10.75 -11.99
N VAL A 81 -6.61 10.65 -11.24
CA VAL A 81 -6.88 9.54 -10.32
C VAL A 81 -6.94 8.22 -11.08
N GLN A 82 -7.67 8.18 -12.20
CA GLN A 82 -7.78 6.99 -13.01
C GLN A 82 -6.46 6.57 -13.66
N LYS A 83 -5.62 7.52 -14.10
CA LYS A 83 -4.28 7.22 -14.63
C LYS A 83 -3.42 6.53 -13.58
N ILE A 84 -3.37 7.08 -12.37
CA ILE A 84 -2.64 6.47 -11.24
C ILE A 84 -3.21 5.09 -10.92
N GLY A 85 -4.53 4.98 -10.77
CA GLY A 85 -5.19 3.72 -10.46
C GLY A 85 -4.89 2.61 -11.48
N ARG A 86 -4.93 2.92 -12.80
CA ARG A 86 -4.56 1.96 -13.85
C ARG A 86 -3.09 1.53 -13.75
N ALA A 87 -2.16 2.46 -13.50
CA ALA A 87 -0.76 2.14 -13.34
C ALA A 87 -0.52 1.17 -12.17
N LEU A 88 -1.20 1.37 -11.04
CA LEU A 88 -1.12 0.49 -9.89
C LEU A 88 -1.79 -0.88 -10.15
N ALA A 89 -2.97 -0.88 -10.76
CA ALA A 89 -3.69 -2.11 -11.10
C ALA A 89 -2.91 -3.01 -12.07
N ASN A 90 -2.18 -2.43 -13.03
CA ASN A 90 -1.37 -3.16 -14.00
C ASN A 90 -0.22 -3.97 -13.35
N VAL A 91 0.23 -3.57 -12.16
CA VAL A 91 1.24 -4.31 -11.37
C VAL A 91 0.61 -5.10 -10.21
N GLY A 92 -0.72 -5.30 -10.23
CA GLY A 92 -1.45 -6.09 -9.25
C GLY A 92 -1.68 -5.39 -7.90
N ILE A 93 -1.54 -4.07 -7.82
CA ILE A 93 -1.93 -3.29 -6.64
C ILE A 93 -3.41 -2.92 -6.77
N HIS A 94 -4.26 -3.63 -6.04
CA HIS A 94 -5.71 -3.45 -6.03
C HIS A 94 -6.26 -3.03 -4.66
N HIS A 95 -5.45 -3.04 -3.62
CA HIS A 95 -5.82 -2.65 -2.27
C HIS A 95 -5.13 -1.34 -1.89
N MET A 96 -5.90 -0.39 -1.41
CA MET A 96 -5.38 0.90 -0.97
C MET A 96 -6.31 1.58 0.02
N ARG A 97 -5.77 2.55 0.73
CA ARG A 97 -6.54 3.48 1.56
C ARG A 97 -6.55 4.86 0.90
N VAL A 98 -7.65 5.55 1.04
CA VAL A 98 -7.84 6.93 0.57
C VAL A 98 -8.26 7.79 1.75
N ASP A 99 -7.38 8.68 2.19
CA ASP A 99 -7.59 9.58 3.32
C ASP A 99 -7.82 11.02 2.81
N GLY A 100 -8.95 11.63 3.20
CA GLY A 100 -9.24 13.02 2.91
C GLY A 100 -8.84 13.93 4.07
N HIS A 101 -8.29 15.09 3.77
CA HIS A 101 -7.83 16.07 4.77
C HIS A 101 -8.33 17.47 4.44
N THR A 102 -8.51 18.28 5.50
CA THR A 102 -8.82 19.71 5.41
C THR A 102 -7.71 20.55 6.05
N ASP A 103 -7.79 21.85 5.90
CA ASP A 103 -7.06 22.76 6.75
C ASP A 103 -7.77 22.95 8.10
N SER A 104 -7.26 23.85 8.95
CA SER A 104 -7.79 24.09 10.29
C SER A 104 -9.03 24.99 10.33
N ILE A 105 -9.49 25.54 9.20
CA ILE A 105 -10.60 26.47 9.16
C ILE A 105 -11.95 25.72 9.19
N GLY A 106 -12.88 26.20 9.99
CA GLY A 106 -14.23 25.64 10.10
C GLY A 106 -14.40 24.63 11.24
N GLU A 107 -15.64 24.20 11.40
CA GLU A 107 -16.07 23.28 12.46
C GLU A 107 -15.55 21.84 12.22
N ASP A 108 -15.26 21.11 13.30
CA ASP A 108 -14.68 19.77 13.25
C ASP A 108 -15.58 18.78 12.51
N GLY A 109 -16.88 18.78 12.83
CA GLY A 109 -17.85 17.89 12.19
C GLY A 109 -18.00 18.16 10.69
N TYR A 110 -18.01 19.43 10.29
CA TYR A 110 -18.04 19.82 8.88
C TYR A 110 -16.78 19.35 8.14
N ASN A 111 -15.59 19.59 8.71
CA ASN A 111 -14.32 19.18 8.12
C ASN A 111 -14.19 17.67 8.02
N GLN A 112 -14.66 16.94 9.03
CA GLN A 112 -14.70 15.48 9.03
C GLN A 112 -15.55 14.95 7.86
N GLN A 113 -16.77 15.48 7.72
CA GLN A 113 -17.69 15.08 6.65
C GLN A 113 -17.16 15.47 5.27
N LEU A 114 -16.68 16.71 5.08
CA LEU A 114 -16.12 17.20 3.82
C LEU A 114 -14.94 16.36 3.35
N SER A 115 -14.03 16.00 4.27
CA SER A 115 -12.87 15.19 3.98
C SER A 115 -13.26 13.78 3.56
N LEU A 116 -14.26 13.17 4.22
CA LEU A 116 -14.78 11.85 3.87
C LEU A 116 -15.42 11.84 2.47
N GLU A 117 -16.23 12.83 2.15
CA GLU A 117 -16.89 12.95 0.84
C GLU A 117 -15.88 13.09 -0.30
N ARG A 118 -14.84 13.92 -0.11
CA ARG A 118 -13.75 14.06 -1.09
C ARG A 118 -12.94 12.78 -1.28
N ALA A 119 -12.65 12.06 -0.20
CA ALA A 119 -12.00 10.76 -0.28
C ALA A 119 -12.88 9.72 -1.00
N SER A 120 -14.20 9.75 -0.75
CA SER A 120 -15.16 8.89 -1.46
C SER A 120 -15.20 9.14 -2.95
N ALA A 121 -15.20 10.42 -3.38
CA ALA A 121 -15.17 10.76 -4.81
C ALA A 121 -13.91 10.21 -5.52
N VAL A 122 -12.75 10.23 -4.85
CA VAL A 122 -11.52 9.60 -5.37
C VAL A 122 -11.68 8.08 -5.46
N ALA A 123 -12.24 7.44 -4.43
CA ALA A 123 -12.47 6.00 -4.42
C ALA A 123 -13.46 5.56 -5.51
N ASP A 124 -14.49 6.36 -5.78
CA ASP A 124 -15.47 6.07 -6.83
C ASP A 124 -14.84 6.18 -8.24
N ALA A 125 -13.93 7.15 -8.44
CA ALA A 125 -13.17 7.26 -9.69
C ALA A 125 -12.21 6.08 -9.91
N LEU A 126 -11.63 5.52 -8.83
CA LEU A 126 -10.84 4.29 -8.87
C LEU A 126 -11.71 3.05 -9.15
N ALA A 127 -12.89 2.98 -8.54
CA ALA A 127 -13.84 1.89 -8.78
C ALA A 127 -14.33 1.87 -10.24
N ALA A 128 -14.52 3.04 -10.85
CA ALA A 128 -14.94 3.18 -12.25
C ALA A 128 -13.93 2.59 -13.26
N ILE A 129 -12.68 2.34 -12.87
CA ILE A 129 -11.67 1.68 -13.70
C ILE A 129 -11.46 0.20 -13.35
N GLY A 130 -12.33 -0.38 -12.50
CA GLY A 130 -12.32 -1.79 -12.17
C GLY A 130 -11.60 -2.18 -10.88
N ILE A 131 -11.10 -1.24 -10.07
CA ILE A 131 -10.61 -1.56 -8.72
C ILE A 131 -11.83 -1.81 -7.83
N PRO A 132 -11.99 -3.01 -7.24
CA PRO A 132 -13.17 -3.30 -6.42
C PRO A 132 -13.32 -2.29 -5.28
N ARG A 133 -14.52 -1.71 -5.13
CA ARG A 133 -14.78 -0.69 -4.09
C ARG A 133 -14.49 -1.21 -2.68
N ALA A 134 -14.68 -2.50 -2.45
CA ALA A 134 -14.36 -3.18 -1.19
C ALA A 134 -12.85 -3.22 -0.86
N ASN A 135 -11.99 -3.02 -1.86
CA ASN A 135 -10.55 -2.98 -1.68
C ASN A 135 -10.03 -1.55 -1.40
N ILE A 136 -10.92 -0.57 -1.33
CA ILE A 136 -10.57 0.83 -1.09
C ILE A 136 -11.12 1.24 0.28
N ASP A 137 -10.24 1.32 1.28
CA ASP A 137 -10.57 1.85 2.61
C ASP A 137 -10.63 3.38 2.54
N VAL A 138 -11.77 3.97 2.86
CA VAL A 138 -11.99 5.42 2.74
C VAL A 138 -12.12 6.04 4.12
N ARG A 139 -11.35 7.09 4.37
CA ARG A 139 -11.36 7.80 5.65
C ARG A 139 -11.41 9.31 5.47
N GLY A 140 -12.29 9.97 6.22
CA GLY A 140 -12.18 11.39 6.50
C GLY A 140 -11.24 11.58 7.69
N ARG A 141 -10.26 12.46 7.55
CA ARG A 141 -9.33 12.83 8.64
C ARG A 141 -9.61 14.25 9.14
N GLY A 142 -10.46 15.00 8.42
CA GLY A 142 -10.70 16.39 8.76
C GLY A 142 -9.38 17.14 8.87
N LYS A 143 -9.22 17.92 9.96
CA LYS A 143 -8.04 18.74 10.25
C LYS A 143 -7.00 18.08 11.18
N LEU A 144 -7.16 16.79 11.51
CA LEU A 144 -6.37 16.12 12.56
C LEU A 144 -4.92 15.83 12.18
N GLU A 145 -4.61 15.74 10.88
CA GLU A 145 -3.29 15.33 10.40
C GLU A 145 -2.70 16.38 9.43
N PRO A 146 -2.31 17.58 9.95
CA PRO A 146 -1.69 18.59 9.10
C PRO A 146 -0.27 18.19 8.69
N VAL A 147 0.10 18.49 7.45
CA VAL A 147 1.46 18.29 6.90
C VAL A 147 2.21 19.60 6.72
N ALA A 148 1.53 20.73 6.93
CA ALA A 148 2.10 22.06 6.80
C ALA A 148 1.45 23.04 7.80
N ASP A 149 2.08 24.22 7.97
CA ASP A 149 1.61 25.22 8.92
C ASP A 149 0.27 25.85 8.49
N ASN A 150 -0.76 25.61 9.31
CA ASN A 150 -2.11 26.14 9.11
C ASN A 150 -2.22 27.68 9.25
N HIS A 151 -1.25 28.34 9.84
CA HIS A 151 -1.25 29.79 9.96
C HIS A 151 -0.94 30.48 8.61
N THR A 152 -0.32 29.80 7.67
CA THR A 152 -0.01 30.33 6.34
C THR A 152 -1.02 29.90 5.29
N PRO A 153 -1.37 30.77 4.32
CA PRO A 153 -2.24 30.37 3.20
C PRO A 153 -1.66 29.20 2.37
N LYS A 154 -0.34 29.15 2.22
CA LYS A 154 0.37 28.07 1.52
C LYS A 154 0.21 26.75 2.28
N GLY A 155 0.49 26.73 3.57
CA GLY A 155 0.36 25.52 4.38
C GLY A 155 -1.08 25.01 4.44
N ARG A 156 -2.08 25.90 4.56
CA ARG A 156 -3.47 25.48 4.44
C ARG A 156 -3.78 24.82 3.10
N ALA A 157 -3.23 25.34 2.00
CA ALA A 157 -3.42 24.73 0.69
C ALA A 157 -2.78 23.34 0.57
N GLU A 158 -1.66 23.09 1.27
CA GLU A 158 -1.02 21.78 1.35
C GLU A 158 -1.81 20.81 2.25
N ASN A 159 -2.42 21.30 3.32
CA ASN A 159 -3.27 20.51 4.20
C ASN A 159 -4.56 20.07 3.53
N ARG A 160 -5.14 20.88 2.64
CA ARG A 160 -6.30 20.48 1.82
C ARG A 160 -5.87 19.52 0.73
N ARG A 161 -5.88 18.21 1.03
CA ARG A 161 -5.44 17.14 0.14
C ARG A 161 -6.27 15.88 0.28
N VAL A 162 -6.14 14.99 -0.70
CA VAL A 162 -6.52 13.59 -0.57
C VAL A 162 -5.26 12.74 -0.75
N SER A 163 -4.99 11.85 0.18
CA SER A 163 -3.85 10.92 0.14
C SER A 163 -4.31 9.53 -0.31
N MET A 164 -3.62 8.96 -1.30
CA MET A 164 -3.71 7.55 -1.65
C MET A 164 -2.56 6.82 -0.96
N ILE A 165 -2.87 5.73 -0.24
CA ILE A 165 -1.90 5.01 0.58
C ILE A 165 -1.95 3.53 0.24
N VAL A 166 -0.80 2.97 -0.11
CA VAL A 166 -0.60 1.54 -0.38
C VAL A 166 0.30 0.96 0.70
N THR A 167 -0.19 -0.06 1.39
CA THR A 167 0.58 -0.84 2.35
C THR A 167 0.93 -2.19 1.74
N ALA A 168 1.99 -2.83 2.22
CA ALA A 168 2.21 -4.24 1.92
C ALA A 168 1.05 -5.07 2.49
N PRO A 169 0.62 -6.13 1.79
CA PRO A 169 -0.41 -7.05 2.27
C PRO A 169 0.01 -7.75 3.57
#